data_571cf9f40ed70a5c79b3d3b5e1aa3205
#
_entry.id   571cf9f40ed70a5c79b3d3b5e1aa3205
#
_cell.length_a   1.000
_cell.length_b   1.000
_cell.length_c   1.000
_cell.angle_alpha   90.00
_cell.angle_beta   90.00
_cell.angle_gamma   90.00
#
_symmetry.space_group_name_H-M   'P 1'
#
loop_
_entity.id
_entity.type
_entity.pdbx_description
1 polymer ?
#
loop_
_entity_poly.entity_id
_entity_poly.type
_entity_poly.pdbx_seq_one_letter_code
_entity_poly.pdbx_strand_id
1 'polypeptide(L)'
;QDDVPHLGVTFHDSMMEHAMTQRNRSSTRAAPLALTHPNAAGIDIGSASHFVAVPPDRDDEPVREFRSFTADLERLADWLGECGIDTVAMESTGVYWIALFELLDARGFEVLLVNARHVKNVSGRKSDVLDCQWLQQLMSYGLLRGAFRPGDAVCALRALVRQRAAILRTQSRTVQH
;
A
#
# COMPACT_ATOMS: atom_id res chain seq x y z
N GLN A 1 8.51 85.38 -27.02
CA GLN A 1 9.62 85.59 -26.11
C GLN A 1 9.77 84.34 -25.28
N ASP A 2 10.83 83.68 -25.66
CA ASP A 2 11.61 82.67 -24.96
C ASP A 2 10.99 81.25 -24.76
N ASP A 3 11.25 80.49 -25.82
CA ASP A 3 11.25 79.07 -25.92
C ASP A 3 12.32 78.47 -24.99
N VAL A 4 11.96 77.46 -24.12
CA VAL A 4 12.91 76.61 -23.50
C VAL A 4 12.44 75.18 -23.69
N PRO A 5 13.18 74.27 -24.35
CA PRO A 5 12.79 72.94 -24.60
C PRO A 5 12.99 72.00 -23.35
N HIS A 6 11.96 71.36 -22.92
CA HIS A 6 12.02 70.31 -21.94
C HIS A 6 12.61 69.03 -22.55
N LEU A 7 13.84 68.76 -22.24
CA LEU A 7 14.45 67.40 -22.40
C LEU A 7 13.91 66.48 -21.33
N GLY A 8 12.91 65.71 -21.65
CA GLY A 8 12.40 64.61 -20.83
C GLY A 8 13.31 63.39 -20.96
N VAL A 9 13.94 63.01 -19.86
CA VAL A 9 14.77 61.84 -19.70
C VAL A 9 13.87 60.58 -19.60
N THR A 10 13.77 59.81 -20.68
CA THR A 10 13.18 58.48 -20.70
C THR A 10 14.28 57.43 -20.77
N PHE A 11 14.97 57.18 -19.66
CA PHE A 11 16.01 56.15 -19.56
C PHE A 11 15.85 55.17 -18.40
N HIS A 12 14.67 55.04 -17.81
CA HIS A 12 14.50 54.18 -16.65
C HIS A 12 13.49 53.02 -16.84
N ASP A 13 12.77 52.96 -17.94
CA ASP A 13 11.72 51.93 -18.13
C ASP A 13 12.17 50.69 -18.94
N SER A 14 13.30 50.79 -19.62
CA SER A 14 13.76 49.67 -20.50
C SER A 14 14.57 48.58 -19.79
N MET A 15 15.02 48.77 -18.52
CA MET A 15 15.81 47.78 -17.81
C MET A 15 15.01 46.94 -16.82
N MET A 16 13.77 47.30 -16.51
CA MET A 16 12.91 46.50 -15.64
C MET A 16 12.08 45.42 -16.37
N GLU A 17 11.81 45.59 -17.66
CA GLU A 17 11.07 44.59 -18.45
C GLU A 17 11.91 43.37 -18.87
N HIS A 18 13.24 43.51 -18.94
CA HIS A 18 14.11 42.37 -19.31
C HIS A 18 14.48 41.45 -18.16
N ALA A 19 14.19 41.81 -16.90
CA ALA A 19 14.48 40.98 -15.73
C ALA A 19 13.33 40.07 -15.30
N MET A 20 12.12 40.20 -15.88
CA MET A 20 10.94 39.41 -15.54
C MET A 20 10.67 38.22 -16.45
N THR A 21 11.40 38.03 -17.55
CA THR A 21 11.06 37.01 -18.56
C THR A 21 11.94 35.75 -18.52
N GLN A 22 12.77 35.55 -17.49
CA GLN A 22 13.56 34.31 -17.36
C GLN A 22 13.53 33.71 -15.98
N ARG A 23 12.34 33.50 -15.43
CA ARG A 23 12.11 32.38 -14.48
C ARG A 23 11.32 31.30 -15.20
N ASN A 24 11.87 30.77 -16.24
CA ASN A 24 11.46 29.47 -16.78
C ASN A 24 11.85 28.43 -15.73
N ARG A 25 10.91 28.16 -14.79
CA ARG A 25 10.98 26.98 -13.94
C ARG A 25 10.93 25.80 -14.88
N SER A 26 12.08 25.25 -15.19
CA SER A 26 12.18 23.88 -15.65
C SER A 26 11.55 23.02 -14.54
N SER A 27 10.26 22.74 -14.66
CA SER A 27 9.64 21.66 -13.93
C SER A 27 10.34 20.41 -14.42
N THR A 28 11.34 19.98 -13.68
CA THR A 28 11.93 18.66 -13.85
C THR A 28 10.78 17.70 -13.58
N ARG A 29 10.09 17.31 -14.63
CA ARG A 29 9.05 16.29 -14.57
C ARG A 29 9.81 15.05 -14.14
N ALA A 30 9.65 14.67 -12.85
CA ALA A 30 10.25 13.47 -12.33
C ALA A 30 9.87 12.33 -13.27
N ALA A 31 10.86 11.54 -13.70
CA ALA A 31 10.59 10.37 -14.50
C ALA A 31 9.57 9.50 -13.76
N PRO A 32 8.57 8.93 -14.45
CA PRO A 32 7.61 8.06 -13.83
C PRO A 32 8.36 6.92 -13.13
N LEU A 33 7.96 6.59 -11.89
CA LEU A 33 8.53 5.46 -11.16
C LEU A 33 8.34 4.19 -11.99
N ALA A 34 9.41 3.45 -12.20
CA ALA A 34 9.35 2.17 -12.90
C ALA A 34 8.59 1.15 -12.05
N LEU A 35 7.70 0.38 -12.68
CA LEU A 35 7.02 -0.73 -12.03
C LEU A 35 8.01 -1.87 -11.79
N THR A 36 8.15 -2.28 -10.53
CA THR A 36 9.01 -3.42 -10.13
C THR A 36 8.22 -4.73 -10.22
N HIS A 37 6.95 -4.71 -9.79
CA HIS A 37 6.04 -5.86 -9.83
C HIS A 37 4.77 -5.46 -10.59
N PRO A 38 4.76 -5.57 -11.92
CA PRO A 38 3.61 -5.15 -12.76
C PRO A 38 2.35 -6.00 -12.54
N ASN A 39 2.50 -7.22 -12.05
CA ASN A 39 1.42 -8.18 -11.79
C ASN A 39 1.15 -8.31 -10.29
N ALA A 40 1.19 -7.20 -9.56
CA ALA A 40 1.02 -7.21 -8.11
C ALA A 40 -0.44 -7.00 -7.71
N ALA A 41 -0.91 -7.75 -6.69
CA ALA A 41 -2.16 -7.52 -5.99
C ALA A 41 -1.91 -7.01 -4.57
N GLY A 42 -2.91 -6.33 -3.99
CA GLY A 42 -2.93 -5.89 -2.60
C GLY A 42 -4.15 -6.44 -1.88
N ILE A 43 -3.96 -6.99 -0.68
CA ILE A 43 -5.03 -7.58 0.12
C ILE A 43 -5.08 -6.94 1.50
N ASP A 44 -6.21 -6.30 1.81
CA ASP A 44 -6.55 -5.90 3.17
C ASP A 44 -7.27 -7.04 3.88
N ILE A 45 -6.70 -7.49 5.01
CA ILE A 45 -7.15 -8.67 5.75
C ILE A 45 -8.11 -8.27 6.86
N GLY A 46 -9.38 -8.64 6.68
CA GLY A 46 -10.39 -8.57 7.74
C GLY A 46 -10.67 -9.93 8.39
N SER A 47 -11.41 -9.91 9.48
CA SER A 47 -11.80 -11.14 10.20
C SER A 47 -12.96 -11.90 9.52
N ALA A 48 -13.85 -11.19 8.83
CA ALA A 48 -15.03 -11.76 8.17
C ALA A 48 -14.88 -11.80 6.64
N SER A 49 -14.16 -10.83 6.08
CA SER A 49 -13.91 -10.72 4.65
C SER A 49 -12.56 -10.04 4.39
N HIS A 50 -12.06 -10.19 3.17
CA HIS A 50 -10.84 -9.61 2.65
C HIS A 50 -11.17 -8.76 1.44
N PHE A 51 -10.60 -7.56 1.37
CA PHE A 51 -10.67 -6.71 0.18
C PHE A 51 -9.41 -6.87 -0.64
N VAL A 52 -9.57 -7.13 -1.94
CA VAL A 52 -8.47 -7.46 -2.84
C VAL A 52 -8.47 -6.50 -4.00
N ALA A 53 -7.33 -5.89 -4.28
CA ALA A 53 -7.14 -5.01 -5.43
C ALA A 53 -6.10 -5.60 -6.39
N VAL A 54 -6.42 -5.59 -7.69
CA VAL A 54 -5.52 -5.89 -8.80
C VAL A 54 -5.27 -4.61 -9.62
N PRO A 55 -4.29 -4.57 -10.54
CA PRO A 55 -4.13 -3.44 -11.44
C PRO A 55 -5.41 -3.19 -12.25
N PRO A 56 -5.78 -1.90 -12.50
CA PRO A 56 -7.06 -1.55 -13.14
C PRO A 56 -7.25 -2.07 -14.57
N ASP A 57 -6.16 -2.49 -15.23
CA ASP A 57 -6.16 -3.04 -16.57
C ASP A 57 -6.38 -4.56 -16.61
N ARG A 58 -6.57 -5.22 -15.46
CA ARG A 58 -6.68 -6.68 -15.36
C ARG A 58 -8.10 -7.19 -15.22
N ASP A 59 -9.02 -6.38 -14.75
CA ASP A 59 -10.43 -6.74 -14.55
C ASP A 59 -11.29 -5.47 -14.60
N ASP A 60 -12.54 -5.57 -15.09
CA ASP A 60 -13.50 -4.46 -15.11
C ASP A 60 -13.90 -4.05 -13.68
N GLU A 61 -13.84 -4.99 -12.72
CA GLU A 61 -14.01 -4.77 -11.28
C GLU A 61 -12.68 -5.06 -10.55
N PRO A 62 -11.70 -4.14 -10.59
CA PRO A 62 -10.35 -4.40 -10.11
C PRO A 62 -10.24 -4.47 -8.57
N VAL A 63 -11.34 -4.21 -7.86
CA VAL A 63 -11.43 -4.38 -6.40
C VAL A 63 -12.62 -5.26 -6.08
N ARG A 64 -12.38 -6.38 -5.37
CA ARG A 64 -13.41 -7.33 -4.97
C ARG A 64 -13.32 -7.67 -3.49
N GLU A 65 -14.47 -8.00 -2.89
CA GLU A 65 -14.58 -8.52 -1.53
C GLU A 65 -14.81 -10.03 -1.55
N PHE A 66 -14.04 -10.76 -0.74
CA PHE A 66 -14.18 -12.21 -0.55
C PHE A 66 -14.35 -12.51 0.94
N ARG A 67 -15.26 -13.41 1.29
CA ARG A 67 -15.43 -13.86 2.67
C ARG A 67 -14.28 -14.76 3.11
N SER A 68 -14.09 -14.92 4.42
CA SER A 68 -13.00 -15.71 5.02
C SER A 68 -13.27 -17.23 5.06
N PHE A 69 -14.26 -17.75 4.31
CA PHE A 69 -14.50 -19.20 4.21
C PHE A 69 -13.62 -19.83 3.15
N THR A 70 -13.24 -21.10 3.32
CA THR A 70 -12.33 -21.82 2.42
C THR A 70 -12.72 -21.69 0.95
N ALA A 71 -14.01 -21.91 0.62
CA ALA A 71 -14.49 -21.79 -0.76
C ALA A 71 -14.36 -20.35 -1.33
N ASP A 72 -14.45 -19.34 -0.50
CA ASP A 72 -14.25 -17.95 -0.91
C ASP A 72 -12.77 -17.63 -1.11
N LEU A 73 -11.89 -18.17 -0.26
CA LEU A 73 -10.44 -18.05 -0.42
C LEU A 73 -9.94 -18.75 -1.68
N GLU A 74 -10.51 -19.93 -2.02
CA GLU A 74 -10.21 -20.63 -3.27
C GLU A 74 -10.63 -19.78 -4.49
N ARG A 75 -11.84 -19.20 -4.48
CA ARG A 75 -12.30 -18.29 -5.54
C ARG A 75 -11.44 -17.02 -5.65
N LEU A 76 -10.97 -16.50 -4.54
CA LEU A 76 -10.02 -15.38 -4.54
C LEU A 76 -8.73 -15.76 -5.26
N ALA A 77 -8.16 -16.91 -4.93
CA ALA A 77 -6.93 -17.38 -5.55
C ALA A 77 -7.11 -17.70 -7.05
N ASP A 78 -8.26 -18.27 -7.45
CA ASP A 78 -8.62 -18.51 -8.85
C ASP A 78 -8.68 -17.18 -9.62
N TRP A 79 -9.41 -16.18 -9.08
CA TRP A 79 -9.53 -14.86 -9.68
C TRP A 79 -8.18 -14.15 -9.84
N LEU A 80 -7.29 -14.22 -8.82
CA LEU A 80 -5.93 -13.68 -8.96
C LEU A 80 -5.16 -14.33 -10.11
N GLY A 81 -5.31 -15.66 -10.27
CA GLY A 81 -4.70 -16.37 -11.39
C GLY A 81 -5.28 -15.94 -12.74
N GLU A 82 -6.60 -15.78 -12.86
CA GLU A 82 -7.29 -15.28 -14.06
C GLU A 82 -6.82 -13.85 -14.43
N CYS A 83 -6.58 -13.00 -13.44
CA CYS A 83 -6.02 -11.66 -13.63
C CYS A 83 -4.52 -11.66 -13.97
N GLY A 84 -3.86 -12.83 -14.00
CA GLY A 84 -2.43 -12.96 -14.30
C GLY A 84 -1.54 -12.33 -13.21
N ILE A 85 -1.97 -12.39 -11.96
CA ILE A 85 -1.20 -11.93 -10.79
C ILE A 85 -0.15 -13.00 -10.43
N ASP A 86 1.04 -12.56 -10.08
CA ASP A 86 2.14 -13.42 -9.60
C ASP A 86 2.62 -13.05 -8.20
N THR A 87 2.43 -11.78 -7.81
CA THR A 87 2.94 -11.23 -6.56
C THR A 87 1.80 -10.62 -5.75
N VAL A 88 1.74 -10.92 -4.45
CA VAL A 88 0.65 -10.48 -3.56
C VAL A 88 1.22 -9.83 -2.32
N ALA A 89 0.81 -8.59 -2.03
CA ALA A 89 1.04 -7.96 -0.74
C ALA A 89 -0.18 -8.10 0.15
N MET A 90 -0.02 -8.59 1.38
CA MET A 90 -1.11 -8.68 2.35
C MET A 90 -0.72 -8.16 3.73
N GLU A 91 -1.68 -7.55 4.42
CA GLU A 91 -1.46 -7.04 5.77
C GLU A 91 -1.47 -8.20 6.79
N SER A 92 -0.48 -8.26 7.68
CA SER A 92 -0.34 -9.31 8.70
C SER A 92 -1.11 -8.99 9.98
N THR A 93 -2.40 -8.60 9.87
CA THR A 93 -3.23 -8.28 11.04
C THR A 93 -3.75 -9.54 11.72
N GLY A 94 -3.49 -9.68 13.00
CA GLY A 94 -3.96 -10.80 13.82
C GLY A 94 -3.45 -12.16 13.34
N VAL A 95 -4.38 -13.11 13.13
CA VAL A 95 -4.14 -14.49 12.64
C VAL A 95 -4.88 -14.77 11.33
N TYR A 96 -5.70 -13.85 10.88
CA TYR A 96 -6.65 -14.06 9.76
C TYR A 96 -5.96 -14.22 8.40
N TRP A 97 -4.72 -13.74 8.27
CA TRP A 97 -3.91 -13.86 7.08
C TRP A 97 -3.36 -15.27 6.83
N ILE A 98 -3.28 -16.14 7.87
CA ILE A 98 -2.53 -17.40 7.81
C ILE A 98 -3.10 -18.34 6.76
N ALA A 99 -4.41 -18.61 6.80
CA ALA A 99 -5.05 -19.54 5.87
C ALA A 99 -4.94 -19.09 4.42
N LEU A 100 -5.12 -17.79 4.16
CA LEU A 100 -4.99 -17.23 2.80
C LEU A 100 -3.53 -17.24 2.35
N PHE A 101 -2.59 -16.94 3.23
CA PHE A 101 -1.16 -17.01 2.93
C PHE A 101 -0.75 -18.42 2.48
N GLU A 102 -1.11 -19.43 3.26
CA GLU A 102 -0.77 -20.83 2.97
C GLU A 102 -1.39 -21.32 1.66
N LEU A 103 -2.62 -20.90 1.36
CA LEU A 103 -3.29 -21.20 0.11
C LEU A 103 -2.58 -20.57 -1.09
N LEU A 104 -2.26 -19.27 -1.01
CA LEU A 104 -1.60 -18.56 -2.11
C LEU A 104 -0.17 -19.05 -2.34
N ASP A 105 0.59 -19.30 -1.27
CA ASP A 105 1.94 -19.88 -1.31
C ASP A 105 1.93 -21.27 -1.97
N ALA A 106 0.97 -22.13 -1.59
CA ALA A 106 0.78 -23.46 -2.19
C ALA A 106 0.41 -23.41 -3.68
N ARG A 107 -0.24 -22.32 -4.13
CA ARG A 107 -0.58 -22.08 -5.54
C ARG A 107 0.53 -21.38 -6.33
N GLY A 108 1.66 -21.07 -5.71
CA GLY A 108 2.85 -20.53 -6.35
C GLY A 108 2.89 -19.01 -6.47
N PHE A 109 2.02 -18.28 -5.78
CA PHE A 109 2.12 -16.82 -5.69
C PHE A 109 3.30 -16.40 -4.78
N GLU A 110 4.01 -15.35 -5.17
CA GLU A 110 4.96 -14.70 -4.27
C GLU A 110 4.21 -13.81 -3.27
N VAL A 111 4.13 -14.25 -2.01
CA VAL A 111 3.34 -13.55 -1.00
C VAL A 111 4.22 -12.75 -0.05
N LEU A 112 4.02 -11.43 -0.04
CA LEU A 112 4.71 -10.49 0.85
C LEU A 112 3.79 -10.09 2.00
N LEU A 113 4.11 -10.56 3.22
CA LEU A 113 3.42 -10.08 4.43
C LEU A 113 3.94 -8.70 4.81
N VAL A 114 3.05 -7.75 5.06
CA VAL A 114 3.39 -6.37 5.41
C VAL A 114 2.88 -6.03 6.80
N ASN A 115 3.67 -5.30 7.56
CA ASN A 115 3.22 -4.79 8.85
C ASN A 115 2.37 -3.53 8.65
N ALA A 116 1.12 -3.56 9.10
CA ALA A 116 0.19 -2.43 9.08
C ALA A 116 0.77 -1.08 9.54
N ARG A 117 1.69 -1.10 10.49
CA ARG A 117 2.33 0.13 11.01
C ARG A 117 3.20 0.82 9.98
N HIS A 118 3.74 0.09 8.99
CA HIS A 118 4.61 0.65 7.96
C HIS A 118 3.83 1.21 6.77
N VAL A 119 2.56 0.87 6.64
CA VAL A 119 1.68 1.25 5.52
C VAL A 119 0.77 2.44 5.88
N LYS A 120 0.52 2.68 7.16
CA LYS A 120 -0.49 3.62 7.70
C LYS A 120 -0.16 5.12 7.63
N ASN A 121 0.78 5.57 6.82
CA ASN A 121 1.19 6.99 6.78
C ASN A 121 0.44 7.87 5.77
N VAL A 122 -0.76 7.47 5.32
CA VAL A 122 -1.57 8.33 4.46
C VAL A 122 -2.75 8.88 5.29
N SER A 123 -2.70 10.18 5.60
CA SER A 123 -3.82 10.90 6.20
C SER A 123 -4.93 11.06 5.17
N GLY A 124 -6.08 10.43 5.40
CA GLY A 124 -7.25 10.50 4.52
C GLY A 124 -8.40 9.64 5.05
N ARG A 125 -9.52 9.65 4.32
CA ARG A 125 -10.70 8.85 4.66
C ARG A 125 -10.34 7.37 4.48
N LYS A 126 -10.21 6.65 5.59
CA LYS A 126 -9.84 5.24 5.62
C LYS A 126 -11.02 4.39 5.15
N SER A 127 -10.81 3.52 4.17
CA SER A 127 -11.72 2.45 3.78
C SER A 127 -10.92 1.23 3.33
N ASP A 128 -11.45 0.04 3.54
CA ASP A 128 -10.79 -1.24 3.20
C ASP A 128 -10.47 -1.32 1.70
N VAL A 129 -11.32 -0.73 0.84
CA VAL A 129 -11.09 -0.58 -0.60
C VAL A 129 -9.85 0.27 -0.89
N LEU A 130 -9.69 1.41 -0.22
CA LEU A 130 -8.51 2.26 -0.41
C LEU A 130 -7.25 1.61 0.17
N ASP A 131 -7.38 0.86 1.28
CA ASP A 131 -6.26 0.19 1.92
C ASP A 131 -5.69 -0.92 1.01
N CYS A 132 -6.54 -1.78 0.38
CA CYS A 132 -6.05 -2.80 -0.56
C CYS A 132 -5.48 -2.20 -1.86
N GLN A 133 -6.09 -1.16 -2.42
CA GLN A 133 -5.57 -0.45 -3.59
C GLN A 133 -4.21 0.20 -3.30
N TRP A 134 -4.04 0.77 -2.12
CA TRP A 134 -2.78 1.35 -1.69
C TRP A 134 -1.68 0.30 -1.55
N LEU A 135 -1.99 -0.86 -0.94
CA LEU A 135 -1.07 -1.99 -0.87
C LEU A 135 -0.65 -2.47 -2.26
N GLN A 136 -1.60 -2.61 -3.19
CA GLN A 136 -1.34 -2.99 -4.57
C GLN A 136 -0.37 -2.01 -5.25
N GLN A 137 -0.62 -0.69 -5.13
CA GLN A 137 0.25 0.33 -5.71
C GLN A 137 1.66 0.30 -5.11
N LEU A 138 1.78 0.26 -3.79
CA LEU A 138 3.09 0.19 -3.13
C LEU A 138 3.87 -1.07 -3.54
N MET A 139 3.17 -2.21 -3.69
CA MET A 139 3.79 -3.44 -4.16
C MET A 139 4.27 -3.31 -5.60
N SER A 140 3.45 -2.77 -6.49
CA SER A 140 3.80 -2.56 -7.89
C SER A 140 5.07 -1.73 -8.08
N TYR A 141 5.31 -0.76 -7.22
CA TYR A 141 6.52 0.07 -7.25
C TYR A 141 7.69 -0.48 -6.42
N GLY A 142 7.55 -1.66 -5.78
CA GLY A 142 8.59 -2.24 -4.94
C GLY A 142 8.90 -1.46 -3.67
N LEU A 143 7.92 -0.70 -3.15
CA LEU A 143 8.08 0.17 -1.98
C LEU A 143 7.76 -0.53 -0.65
N LEU A 144 7.31 -1.78 -0.70
CA LEU A 144 7.00 -2.56 0.49
C LEU A 144 8.21 -3.34 0.98
N ARG A 145 8.32 -3.46 2.30
CA ARG A 145 9.26 -4.37 2.96
C ARG A 145 8.49 -5.50 3.62
N GLY A 146 8.84 -6.73 3.28
CA GLY A 146 8.26 -7.92 3.89
C GLY A 146 8.51 -7.98 5.39
N ALA A 147 7.48 -8.38 6.14
CA ALA A 147 7.62 -8.77 7.53
C ALA A 147 8.26 -10.15 7.61
N PHE A 148 9.13 -10.36 8.57
CA PHE A 148 9.73 -11.66 8.80
C PHE A 148 8.67 -12.69 9.23
N ARG A 149 8.47 -13.74 8.42
CA ARG A 149 7.71 -14.92 8.78
C ARG A 149 8.67 -15.97 9.35
N PRO A 150 8.53 -16.34 10.64
CA PRO A 150 9.29 -17.45 11.19
C PRO A 150 8.88 -18.78 10.54
N GLY A 151 9.79 -19.74 10.49
CA GLY A 151 9.44 -21.11 10.10
C GLY A 151 8.40 -21.75 11.04
N ASP A 152 7.72 -22.78 10.58
CA ASP A 152 6.55 -23.40 11.24
C ASP A 152 6.82 -23.85 12.68
N ALA A 153 8.01 -24.40 12.97
CA ALA A 153 8.40 -24.78 14.32
C ALA A 153 8.43 -23.58 15.29
N VAL A 154 8.90 -22.42 14.84
CA VAL A 154 8.91 -21.17 15.61
C VAL A 154 7.49 -20.60 15.75
N CYS A 155 6.65 -20.73 14.73
CA CYS A 155 5.25 -20.34 14.79
C CYS A 155 4.49 -21.19 15.84
N ALA A 156 4.66 -22.50 15.85
CA ALA A 156 4.08 -23.41 16.84
C ALA A 156 4.55 -23.06 18.25
N LEU A 157 5.86 -22.85 18.45
CA LEU A 157 6.39 -22.45 19.76
C LEU A 157 5.79 -21.12 20.23
N ARG A 158 5.70 -20.12 19.36
CA ARG A 158 5.06 -18.83 19.69
C ARG A 158 3.60 -18.98 20.09
N ALA A 159 2.84 -19.86 19.40
CA ALA A 159 1.45 -20.15 19.74
C ALA A 159 1.33 -20.74 21.16
N LEU A 160 2.16 -21.74 21.49
CA LEU A 160 2.20 -22.37 22.82
C LEU A 160 2.59 -21.37 23.92
N VAL A 161 3.59 -20.54 23.70
CA VAL A 161 4.00 -19.50 24.66
C VAL A 161 2.88 -18.48 24.90
N ARG A 162 2.19 -18.03 23.83
CA ARG A 162 1.04 -17.13 23.95
C ARG A 162 -0.13 -17.77 24.70
N GLN A 163 -0.43 -19.03 24.42
CA GLN A 163 -1.48 -19.79 25.12
C GLN A 163 -1.14 -19.94 26.61
N ARG A 164 0.08 -20.34 26.93
CA ARG A 164 0.55 -20.40 28.33
C ARG A 164 0.38 -19.05 29.04
N ALA A 165 0.80 -17.97 28.42
CA ALA A 165 0.66 -16.64 29.00
C ALA A 165 -0.81 -16.22 29.18
N ALA A 166 -1.71 -16.63 28.29
CA ALA A 166 -3.15 -16.40 28.42
C ALA A 166 -3.74 -17.16 29.62
N ILE A 167 -3.41 -18.44 29.75
CA ILE A 167 -3.87 -19.31 30.89
C ILE A 167 -3.40 -18.71 32.22
N LEU A 168 -2.12 -18.32 32.33
CA LEU A 168 -1.59 -17.72 33.55
C LEU A 168 -2.30 -16.43 33.93
N ARG A 169 -2.60 -15.56 32.93
CA ARG A 169 -3.38 -14.32 33.17
C ARG A 169 -4.80 -14.63 33.67
N THR A 170 -5.47 -15.64 33.11
CA THR A 170 -6.80 -16.06 33.54
C THR A 170 -6.76 -16.60 34.96
N GLN A 171 -5.81 -17.47 35.27
CA GLN A 171 -5.62 -18.02 36.62
C GLN A 171 -5.39 -16.92 37.67
N SER A 172 -4.50 -15.92 37.35
CA SER A 172 -4.25 -14.82 38.28
C SER A 172 -5.51 -13.98 38.53
N ARG A 173 -6.38 -13.77 37.53
CA ARG A 173 -7.65 -13.07 37.70
C ARG A 173 -8.63 -13.85 38.55
N THR A 174 -8.69 -15.19 38.41
CA THR A 174 -9.59 -16.04 39.18
C THR A 174 -9.18 -16.12 40.66
N VAL A 175 -7.88 -16.04 40.96
CA VAL A 175 -7.38 -16.08 42.38
C VAL A 175 -7.57 -14.73 43.10
N GLN A 176 -7.72 -13.62 42.35
CA GLN A 176 -7.93 -12.29 42.94
C GLN A 176 -9.41 -11.96 43.22
N HIS A 177 -10.34 -12.85 42.90
CA HIS A 177 -11.76 -12.79 43.24
C HIS A 177 -12.10 -13.83 44.33
#